data_be940d9bde172e0449a51211b48623d5
#
_entry.id   be940d9bde172e0449a51211b48623d5
#
_cell.length_a   1.000
_cell.length_b   1.000
_cell.length_c   1.000
_cell.angle_alpha   90.00
_cell.angle_beta   90.00
_cell.angle_gamma   90.00
#
_symmetry.space_group_name_H-M   'P 1'
#
loop_
_entity.id
_entity.type
_entity.pdbx_description
1 polymer ?
#
loop_
_entity_poly.entity_id
_entity_poly.type
_entity_poly.pdbx_seq_one_letter_code
_entity_poly.pdbx_strand_id
1 'polypeptide(L)' 'MVGTYYAAANADSEPYVTLGSEVNVGDTLCVIEAMKIFNQVETEISGFVRKILKRSGDPVEYGETLFLIESNNP' A
#
# COMPACT_ATOMS: atom_id res chain seq x y z
N MET A 1 -1.49 -10.68 -13.94
CA MET A 1 -1.41 -10.44 -12.49
C MET A 1 -0.01 -9.99 -12.14
N VAL A 2 0.12 -8.88 -11.42
CA VAL A 2 1.43 -8.35 -11.03
C VAL A 2 1.96 -9.10 -9.82
N GLY A 3 1.10 -9.42 -8.87
CA GLY A 3 1.49 -10.13 -7.66
C GLY A 3 0.36 -10.20 -6.66
N THR A 4 0.74 -10.41 -5.40
CA THR A 4 -0.19 -10.51 -4.28
C THR A 4 0.06 -9.37 -3.31
N TYR A 5 -1.02 -8.70 -2.89
CA TYR A 5 -0.97 -7.56 -1.97
C TYR A 5 -0.85 -8.07 -0.52
N TYR A 6 0.02 -7.39 0.25
CA TYR A 6 0.10 -7.58 1.70
C TYR A 6 0.15 -6.21 2.36
N ALA A 7 -0.72 -6.02 3.35
CA ALA A 7 -0.83 -4.73 4.06
C ALA A 7 0.27 -4.54 5.08
N ALA A 8 0.98 -5.60 5.46
CA ALA A 8 2.00 -5.58 6.52
C ALA A 8 3.19 -6.43 6.11
N ALA A 9 4.28 -6.30 6.87
CA ALA A 9 5.50 -7.06 6.59
C ALA A 9 5.29 -8.57 6.75
N ASN A 10 4.42 -8.97 7.68
CA ASN A 10 4.05 -10.38 7.86
C ASN A 10 2.70 -10.44 8.57
N ALA A 11 2.17 -11.67 8.74
CA ALA A 11 0.82 -11.87 9.26
C ALA A 11 0.62 -11.35 10.69
N ASP A 12 1.70 -11.29 11.46
CA ASP A 12 1.62 -10.87 12.86
C ASP A 12 1.96 -9.39 13.07
N SER A 13 2.37 -8.71 12.01
CA SER A 13 2.74 -7.30 12.08
C SER A 13 1.52 -6.42 11.84
N GLU A 14 1.59 -5.20 12.36
CA GLU A 14 0.58 -4.21 12.09
C GLU A 14 0.69 -3.72 10.64
N PRO A 15 -0.42 -3.30 10.03
CA PRO A 15 -0.38 -2.74 8.68
C PRO A 15 0.54 -1.52 8.63
N TYR A 16 1.19 -1.33 7.49
CA TYR A 16 2.02 -0.14 7.29
C TYR A 16 1.21 1.14 7.40
N VAL A 17 -0.04 1.11 6.92
CA VAL A 17 -0.96 2.26 7.01
C VAL A 17 -2.36 1.77 7.28
N THR A 18 -3.19 2.66 7.83
CA THR A 18 -4.61 2.42 8.05
C THR A 18 -5.39 3.60 7.50
N LEU A 19 -6.72 3.48 7.46
CA LEU A 19 -7.55 4.61 7.04
C LEU A 19 -7.29 5.80 7.95
N GLY A 20 -7.04 6.95 7.35
CA GLY A 20 -6.74 8.18 8.08
C GLY A 20 -5.28 8.38 8.41
N SER A 21 -4.42 7.41 8.15
CA SER A 21 -2.97 7.57 8.40
C SER A 21 -2.42 8.73 7.60
N GLU A 22 -1.56 9.52 8.22
CA GLU A 22 -0.78 10.52 7.51
C GLU A 22 0.48 9.85 6.97
N VAL A 23 0.80 10.13 5.70
CA VAL A 23 1.98 9.57 5.04
C VAL A 23 2.81 10.68 4.45
N ASN A 24 4.12 10.46 4.41
CA ASN A 24 5.08 11.37 3.77
C ASN A 24 5.75 10.64 2.62
N VAL A 25 6.20 11.40 1.64
CA VAL A 25 6.89 10.84 0.46
C VAL A 25 7.95 9.85 0.93
N GLY A 26 7.93 8.65 0.34
CA GLY A 26 8.86 7.59 0.67
C GLY A 26 8.37 6.60 1.72
N ASP A 27 7.25 6.89 2.39
CA ASP A 27 6.70 5.95 3.37
C ASP A 27 6.17 4.71 2.67
N THR A 28 6.38 3.55 3.29
CA THR A 28 5.88 2.29 2.75
C THR A 28 4.39 2.17 3.00
N LEU A 29 3.64 1.85 1.94
CA LEU A 29 2.19 1.66 2.01
C LEU A 29 1.81 0.19 2.12
N CYS A 30 2.52 -0.66 1.39
CA CYS A 30 2.21 -2.09 1.34
C CYS A 30 3.38 -2.84 0.73
N VAL A 31 3.23 -4.16 0.62
CA VAL A 31 4.18 -5.03 -0.05
C VAL A 31 3.45 -5.80 -1.13
N ILE A 32 4.06 -5.91 -2.30
CA ILE A 32 3.57 -6.76 -3.38
C ILE A 32 4.56 -7.90 -3.57
N GLU A 33 4.09 -9.13 -3.47
CA GLU A 33 4.92 -10.32 -3.66
C GLU A 33 4.63 -10.90 -5.05
N ALA A 34 5.69 -11.19 -5.79
CA ALA A 34 5.58 -11.84 -7.09
C ALA A 34 6.82 -12.72 -7.26
N MET A 35 6.60 -13.99 -7.57
CA MET A 35 7.67 -14.97 -7.82
C MET A 35 8.68 -15.01 -6.68
N LYS A 36 8.18 -14.99 -5.44
CA LYS A 36 8.97 -15.03 -4.19
C LYS A 36 9.84 -13.78 -3.97
N ILE A 37 9.56 -12.72 -4.72
CA ILE A 37 10.22 -11.43 -4.51
C ILE A 37 9.21 -10.48 -3.88
N PHE A 38 9.58 -9.85 -2.76
CA PHE A 38 8.73 -8.94 -2.03
C PHE A 38 9.20 -7.52 -2.27
N ASN A 39 8.33 -6.70 -2.86
CA ASN A 39 8.64 -5.31 -3.17
C ASN A 39 7.79 -4.39 -2.31
N GLN A 40 8.44 -3.45 -1.63
CA GLN A 40 7.73 -2.43 -0.87
C GLN A 40 7.23 -1.36 -1.83
N VAL A 41 5.97 -0.97 -1.67
CA VAL A 41 5.37 0.11 -2.44
C VAL A 41 5.37 1.36 -1.57
N GLU A 42 6.03 2.41 -2.04
CA GLU A 42 6.17 3.66 -1.31
C GLU A 42 5.29 4.74 -1.94
N THR A 43 4.78 5.62 -1.10
CA THR A 43 3.99 6.74 -1.61
C THR A 43 4.89 7.79 -2.25
N GLU A 44 4.41 8.37 -3.35
CA GLU A 44 5.10 9.45 -4.04
C GLU A 44 4.54 10.82 -3.63
N ILE A 45 3.49 10.84 -2.81
CA ILE A 45 2.89 12.10 -2.34
C ILE A 45 2.70 12.03 -0.83
N SER A 46 2.67 13.20 -0.21
CA SER A 46 2.34 13.34 1.20
C SER A 46 0.86 13.63 1.34
N GLY A 47 0.21 13.05 2.34
CA GLY A 47 -1.19 13.27 2.56
C GLY A 47 -1.78 12.27 3.53
N PHE A 48 -3.07 12.01 3.39
CA PHE A 48 -3.82 11.12 4.27
C PHE A 48 -4.43 9.98 3.47
N VAL A 49 -4.35 8.77 4.00
CA VAL A 49 -4.93 7.60 3.37
C VAL A 49 -6.45 7.68 3.53
N ARG A 50 -7.16 7.80 2.42
CA ARG A 50 -8.63 7.93 2.42
C ARG A 50 -9.33 6.62 2.10
N LYS A 51 -8.72 5.78 1.27
CA LYS A 51 -9.28 4.46 0.95
C LYS A 51 -8.15 3.47 0.77
N ILE A 52 -8.40 2.24 1.21
CA ILE A 52 -7.54 1.10 0.98
C ILE A 52 -8.40 0.10 0.21
N LEU A 53 -8.02 -0.19 -1.03
CA LEU A 53 -8.87 -0.94 -1.95
C LEU A 53 -8.52 -2.41 -2.02
N LYS A 54 -7.54 -2.86 -1.26
CA LYS A 54 -7.09 -4.24 -1.25
C LYS A 54 -6.96 -4.76 0.17
N ARG A 55 -6.98 -6.08 0.31
CA ARG A 55 -6.72 -6.78 1.57
C ARG A 55 -5.56 -7.73 1.36
N SER A 56 -4.84 -8.05 2.44
CA SER A 56 -3.75 -9.01 2.38
C SER A 56 -4.23 -10.32 1.76
N GLY A 57 -3.50 -10.78 0.76
CA GLY A 57 -3.83 -11.97 -0.01
C GLY A 57 -4.55 -11.72 -1.32
N ASP A 58 -4.98 -10.48 -1.58
CA ASP A 58 -5.68 -10.16 -2.82
C ASP A 58 -4.70 -10.11 -3.99
N PRO A 59 -5.13 -10.54 -5.18
CA PRO A 59 -4.32 -10.38 -6.38
C PRO A 59 -4.30 -8.92 -6.83
N VAL A 60 -3.17 -8.51 -7.40
CA VAL A 60 -2.99 -7.16 -7.94
C VAL A 60 -2.76 -7.25 -9.43
N GLU A 61 -3.49 -6.44 -10.18
CA GLU A 61 -3.35 -6.34 -11.63
C GLU A 61 -2.59 -5.07 -11.99
N TYR A 62 -1.95 -5.07 -13.14
CA TYR A 62 -1.21 -3.90 -13.62
C TYR A 62 -2.18 -2.72 -13.79
N GLY A 63 -1.78 -1.57 -13.26
CA GLY A 63 -2.59 -0.35 -13.37
C GLY A 63 -3.75 -0.27 -12.38
N GLU A 64 -3.89 -1.26 -11.51
CA GLU A 64 -4.97 -1.27 -10.53
C GLU A 64 -4.69 -0.28 -9.40
N THR A 65 -5.72 0.47 -8.99
CA THR A 65 -5.60 1.41 -7.87
C THR A 65 -5.61 0.63 -6.56
N LEU A 66 -4.62 0.86 -5.71
CA LEU A 66 -4.50 0.20 -4.40
C LEU A 66 -4.96 1.10 -3.26
N PHE A 67 -4.65 2.39 -3.35
CA PHE A 67 -4.95 3.37 -2.30
C PHE A 67 -5.46 4.65 -2.92
N LEU A 68 -6.27 5.37 -2.17
CA LEU A 68 -6.58 6.77 -2.49
C LEU A 68 -5.97 7.61 -1.37
N ILE A 69 -5.09 8.51 -1.74
CA ILE A 69 -4.39 9.40 -0.81
C ILE A 69 -4.76 10.83 -1.15
N GLU A 70 -5.30 11.53 -0.15
CA GLU A 70 -5.62 12.94 -0.30
C GLU A 70 -4.37 13.75 0.03
N SER A 71 -3.87 14.48 -0.97
CA SER A 71 -2.69 15.30 -0.79
C SER A 71 -2.95 16.40 0.24
N ASN A 72 -1.97 16.63 1.11
CA ASN A 72 -2.03 17.73 2.08
C ASN A 72 -1.45 19.02 1.51
N ASN A 73 -1.05 19.03 0.25
CA ASN A 73 -0.63 20.23 -0.43
C ASN A 73 -1.83 20.96 -1.02
N PRO A 74 -1.95 22.28 -0.83
CA PRO A 74 -3.04 23.04 -1.42
C PRO A 74 -2.96 23.08 -2.95
#